data_92353754042757a70c904e032900dbfe
#
_entry.id   92353754042757a70c904e032900dbfe
#
_cell.length_a   1.000
_cell.length_b   1.000
_cell.length_c   1.000
_cell.angle_alpha   90.00
_cell.angle_beta   90.00
_cell.angle_gamma   90.00
#
_symmetry.space_group_name_H-M   'P 1'
#
loop_
_entity.id
_entity.type
_entity.pdbx_description
1 polymer ?
#
loop_
_entity_poly.entity_id
_entity_poly.type
_entity_poly.pdbx_seq_one_letter_code
_entity_poly.pdbx_strand_id
1 'polypeptide(L)'
;GKSLLQPLWVEDLVTCMVLAVEDKRMAGRLLAIGGIESIPYAEIVRLIMNKTGIKRSLVSIGPDTLRRLTLYIDQIYRKFPISIFWLDQLAVDRITSLDVIPREFGMIPVRFKNQLDHLVKG
;
A
#
# COMPACT_ATOMS: atom_id res chain seq x y z
N GLY A 1 3.42 -12.16 -0.62
CA GLY A 1 4.26 -11.24 0.16
C GLY A 1 5.44 -10.66 -0.61
N LYS A 2 5.64 -11.06 -1.88
CA LYS A 2 6.70 -10.51 -2.75
C LYS A 2 6.23 -9.30 -3.55
N SER A 3 4.92 -9.09 -3.67
CA SER A 3 4.34 -7.97 -4.43
C SER A 3 4.84 -6.63 -3.90
N LEU A 4 5.21 -5.75 -4.80
CA LEU A 4 5.70 -4.42 -4.50
C LEU A 4 4.55 -3.43 -4.34
N LEU A 5 4.60 -2.65 -3.29
CA LEU A 5 3.69 -1.55 -3.04
C LEU A 5 4.46 -0.24 -2.91
N GLN A 6 3.80 0.86 -3.23
CA GLN A 6 4.31 2.22 -3.02
C GLN A 6 3.41 2.95 -2.02
N PRO A 7 3.62 2.75 -0.70
CA PRO A 7 2.83 3.45 0.31
C PRO A 7 3.01 4.96 0.16
N LEU A 8 1.89 5.66 0.06
CA LEU A 8 1.87 7.12 0.03
C LEU A 8 1.19 7.64 1.30
N TRP A 9 1.81 8.61 1.95
CA TRP A 9 1.26 9.25 3.12
C TRP A 9 0.04 10.11 2.77
N VAL A 10 -0.99 10.05 3.59
CA VAL A 10 -2.26 10.73 3.30
C VAL A 10 -2.10 12.25 3.19
N GLU A 11 -1.23 12.86 4.00
CA GLU A 11 -0.98 14.30 3.93
C GLU A 11 -0.23 14.69 2.66
N ASP A 12 0.70 13.85 2.19
CA ASP A 12 1.35 14.05 0.89
C ASP A 12 0.33 13.96 -0.26
N LEU A 13 -0.60 12.99 -0.18
CA LEU A 13 -1.68 12.88 -1.16
C LEU A 13 -2.57 14.14 -1.15
N VAL A 14 -2.99 14.60 0.02
CA VAL A 14 -3.79 15.83 0.16
C VAL A 14 -3.05 17.03 -0.41
N THR A 15 -1.77 17.17 -0.13
CA THR A 15 -0.93 18.22 -0.69
C THR A 15 -0.91 18.16 -2.22
N CYS A 16 -0.72 16.97 -2.81
CA CYS A 16 -0.81 16.80 -4.26
C CYS A 16 -2.18 17.20 -4.81
N MET A 17 -3.28 16.87 -4.10
CA MET A 17 -4.63 17.23 -4.52
C MET A 17 -4.84 18.77 -4.51
N VAL A 18 -4.39 19.44 -3.46
CA VAL A 18 -4.47 20.92 -3.37
C VAL A 18 -3.67 21.57 -4.51
N LEU A 19 -2.42 21.16 -4.70
CA LEU A 19 -1.58 21.67 -5.78
C LEU A 19 -2.16 21.40 -7.17
N ALA A 20 -2.80 20.23 -7.37
CA ALA A 20 -3.45 19.91 -8.63
C ALA A 20 -4.67 20.79 -8.93
N VAL A 21 -5.42 21.22 -7.90
CA VAL A 21 -6.56 22.14 -8.07
C VAL A 21 -6.09 23.56 -8.41
N GLU A 22 -4.97 23.97 -7.84
CA GLU A 22 -4.41 25.32 -8.07
C GLU A 22 -3.70 25.45 -9.42
N ASP A 23 -3.17 24.35 -9.97
CA ASP A 23 -2.42 24.35 -11.23
C ASP A 23 -3.32 24.02 -12.42
N LYS A 24 -3.65 25.05 -13.21
CA LYS A 24 -4.46 24.89 -14.44
C LYS A 24 -3.89 23.89 -15.45
N ARG A 25 -2.57 23.62 -15.41
CA ARG A 25 -1.92 22.62 -16.29
C ARG A 25 -2.32 21.18 -15.95
N MET A 26 -2.86 20.97 -14.77
CA MET A 26 -3.34 19.66 -14.32
C MET A 26 -4.74 19.32 -14.81
N ALA A 27 -5.48 20.30 -15.34
CA ALA A 27 -6.84 20.10 -15.81
C ALA A 27 -6.91 19.03 -16.92
N GLY A 28 -7.77 18.04 -16.76
CA GLY A 28 -7.97 16.93 -17.70
C GLY A 28 -6.84 15.89 -17.73
N ARG A 29 -5.83 15.99 -16.88
CA ARG A 29 -4.74 15.00 -16.79
C ARG A 29 -5.10 13.87 -15.81
N LEU A 30 -4.68 12.65 -16.15
CA LEU A 30 -4.70 11.49 -15.27
C LEU A 30 -3.27 11.17 -14.85
N LEU A 31 -3.00 11.22 -13.56
CA LEU A 31 -1.69 10.92 -12.99
C LEU A 31 -1.78 9.73 -12.05
N ALA A 32 -0.94 8.73 -12.28
CA ALA A 32 -0.72 7.65 -11.31
C ALA A 32 0.35 8.10 -10.33
N ILE A 33 -0.03 8.27 -9.06
CA ILE A 33 0.89 8.69 -7.99
C ILE A 33 1.11 7.58 -6.98
N GLY A 34 2.30 7.50 -6.42
CA GLY A 34 2.71 6.54 -5.39
C GLY A 34 3.77 7.14 -4.48
N GLY A 35 4.09 6.46 -3.40
CA GLY A 35 5.18 6.87 -2.51
C GLY A 35 6.54 6.85 -3.19
N ILE A 36 7.54 7.42 -2.52
CA ILE A 36 8.93 7.55 -3.05
C ILE A 36 9.71 6.24 -3.05
N GLU A 37 9.17 5.18 -2.48
CA GLU A 37 9.85 3.89 -2.38
C GLU A 37 8.89 2.73 -2.71
N SER A 38 9.44 1.69 -3.36
CA SER A 38 8.73 0.45 -3.62
C SER A 38 9.15 -0.58 -2.59
N ILE A 39 8.21 -1.06 -1.77
CA ILE A 39 8.48 -1.95 -0.64
C ILE A 39 7.71 -3.25 -0.83
N PRO A 40 8.34 -4.44 -0.64
CA PRO A 40 7.62 -5.71 -0.61
C PRO A 40 6.57 -5.73 0.51
N TYR A 41 5.38 -6.25 0.24
CA TYR A 41 4.28 -6.32 1.22
C TYR A 41 4.72 -6.97 2.55
N ALA A 42 5.50 -8.06 2.47
CA ALA A 42 6.02 -8.73 3.67
C ALA A 42 6.93 -7.83 4.51
N GLU A 43 7.68 -6.92 3.88
CA GLU A 43 8.55 -5.97 4.58
C GLU A 43 7.71 -4.88 5.27
N ILE A 44 6.66 -4.37 4.61
CA ILE A 44 5.71 -3.44 5.23
C ILE A 44 5.14 -4.04 6.53
N VAL A 45 4.68 -5.30 6.47
CA VAL A 45 4.16 -5.98 7.65
C VAL A 45 5.21 -6.11 8.76
N ARG A 46 6.46 -6.49 8.40
CA ARG A 46 7.56 -6.58 9.39
C ARG A 46 7.86 -5.23 10.03
N LEU A 47 7.89 -4.14 9.25
CA LEU A 47 8.13 -2.80 9.76
C LEU A 47 7.05 -2.38 10.77
N ILE A 48 5.78 -2.63 10.45
CA ILE A 48 4.65 -2.37 11.35
C ILE A 48 4.77 -3.21 12.62
N MET A 49 5.01 -4.52 12.49
CA MET A 49 5.18 -5.42 13.63
C MET A 49 6.32 -4.98 14.56
N ASN A 50 7.46 -4.63 13.99
CA ASN A 50 8.61 -4.14 14.77
C ASN A 50 8.27 -2.85 15.51
N LYS A 51 7.56 -1.93 14.85
CA LYS A 51 7.19 -0.65 15.42
C LYS A 51 6.16 -0.77 16.54
N THR A 52 5.20 -1.67 16.38
CA THR A 52 4.12 -1.92 17.37
C THR A 52 4.52 -2.93 18.46
N GLY A 53 5.71 -3.52 18.39
CA GLY A 53 6.17 -4.54 19.34
C GLY A 53 5.47 -5.90 19.20
N ILE A 54 4.68 -6.10 18.15
CA ILE A 54 3.97 -7.37 17.91
C ILE A 54 4.95 -8.42 17.40
N LYS A 55 5.12 -9.50 18.16
CA LYS A 55 5.96 -10.63 17.79
C LYS A 55 5.09 -11.75 17.20
N ARG A 56 5.03 -11.85 15.87
CA ARG A 56 4.33 -12.91 15.15
C ARG A 56 5.20 -13.45 14.02
N SER A 57 5.08 -14.74 13.73
CA SER A 57 5.74 -15.35 12.57
C SER A 57 4.94 -15.09 11.31
N LEU A 58 5.62 -14.60 10.25
CA LEU A 58 5.02 -14.47 8.93
C LEU A 58 5.10 -15.81 8.20
N VAL A 59 3.95 -16.39 7.90
CA VAL A 59 3.86 -17.61 7.11
C VAL A 59 3.56 -17.23 5.66
N SER A 60 4.41 -17.69 4.74
CA SER A 60 4.18 -17.50 3.31
C SER A 60 3.32 -18.63 2.78
N ILE A 61 2.12 -18.30 2.34
CA ILE A 61 1.19 -19.25 1.70
C ILE A 61 1.12 -18.90 0.22
N GLY A 62 1.28 -19.91 -0.64
CA GLY A 62 1.17 -19.73 -2.08
C GLY A 62 -0.23 -19.25 -2.48
N PRO A 63 -0.34 -18.38 -3.51
CA PRO A 63 -1.62 -17.81 -3.93
C PRO A 63 -2.65 -18.88 -4.31
N ASP A 64 -2.25 -19.95 -4.99
CA ASP A 64 -3.13 -21.05 -5.37
C ASP A 64 -3.70 -21.81 -4.17
N THR A 65 -2.86 -22.06 -3.16
CA THR A 65 -3.27 -22.72 -1.92
C THR A 65 -4.24 -21.84 -1.14
N LEU A 66 -3.93 -20.55 -1.06
CA LEU A 66 -4.77 -19.59 -0.35
C LEU A 66 -6.12 -19.41 -1.06
N ARG A 67 -6.13 -19.37 -2.40
CA ARG A 67 -7.36 -19.30 -3.20
C ARG A 67 -8.28 -20.51 -2.98
N ARG A 68 -7.71 -21.74 -3.00
CA ARG A 68 -8.46 -22.97 -2.70
C ARG A 68 -9.04 -22.93 -1.28
N LEU A 69 -8.22 -22.54 -0.31
CA LEU A 69 -8.64 -22.45 1.09
C LEU A 69 -9.78 -21.44 1.26
N THR A 70 -9.68 -20.27 0.61
CA THR A 70 -10.72 -19.24 0.68
C THR A 70 -12.04 -19.71 0.08
N LEU A 71 -12.01 -20.46 -1.04
CA LEU A 71 -13.21 -21.05 -1.64
C LEU A 71 -13.89 -22.04 -0.70
N TYR A 72 -13.11 -22.88 0.00
CA TYR A 72 -13.68 -23.82 0.99
C TYR A 72 -14.27 -23.09 2.20
N ILE A 73 -13.57 -22.07 2.71
CA ILE A 73 -14.01 -21.32 3.89
C ILE A 73 -15.25 -20.48 3.57
N ASP A 74 -15.34 -19.88 2.39
CA ASP A 74 -16.50 -19.07 1.97
C ASP A 74 -17.79 -19.90 1.86
N GLN A 75 -17.67 -21.20 1.53
CA GLN A 75 -18.81 -22.13 1.54
C GLN A 75 -19.31 -22.44 2.96
N ILE A 76 -18.44 -22.41 3.97
CA ILE A 76 -18.77 -22.79 5.35
C ILE A 76 -19.06 -21.55 6.21
N TYR A 77 -18.28 -20.46 6.00
CA TYR A 77 -18.36 -19.23 6.76
C TYR A 77 -18.68 -18.04 5.84
N ARG A 78 -19.95 -17.74 5.70
CA ARG A 78 -20.51 -16.63 4.88
C ARG A 78 -20.02 -15.21 5.28
N LYS A 79 -19.32 -15.07 6.40
CA LYS A 79 -18.79 -13.80 6.92
C LYS A 79 -17.26 -13.78 7.01
N PHE A 80 -16.58 -14.57 6.16
CA PHE A 80 -15.13 -14.55 6.16
C PHE A 80 -14.59 -13.21 5.63
N PRO A 81 -13.72 -12.50 6.38
CA PRO A 81 -13.34 -11.13 6.05
C PRO A 81 -12.38 -11.00 4.86
N ILE A 82 -11.91 -12.12 4.30
CA ILE A 82 -10.98 -12.13 3.17
C ILE A 82 -11.72 -12.63 1.94
N SER A 83 -11.95 -11.75 0.97
CA SER A 83 -12.49 -12.12 -0.33
C SER A 83 -11.37 -12.48 -1.33
N ILE A 84 -11.69 -13.29 -2.34
CA ILE A 84 -10.79 -13.62 -3.45
C ILE A 84 -10.27 -12.34 -4.12
N PHE A 85 -11.12 -11.33 -4.23
CA PHE A 85 -10.75 -10.03 -4.76
C PHE A 85 -9.53 -9.41 -4.05
N TRP A 86 -9.48 -9.46 -2.72
CA TRP A 86 -8.34 -8.95 -1.93
C TRP A 86 -7.08 -9.78 -2.17
N LEU A 87 -7.20 -11.09 -2.34
CA LEU A 87 -6.06 -11.96 -2.64
C LEU A 87 -5.46 -11.66 -4.02
N ASP A 88 -6.30 -11.49 -5.02
CA ASP A 88 -5.86 -11.13 -6.37
C ASP A 88 -5.21 -9.73 -6.40
N GLN A 89 -5.72 -8.79 -5.59
CA GLN A 89 -5.12 -7.46 -5.42
C GLN A 89 -3.73 -7.49 -4.77
N LEU A 90 -3.49 -8.42 -3.84
CA LEU A 90 -2.20 -8.59 -3.19
C LEU A 90 -1.18 -9.37 -4.04
N ALA A 91 -1.61 -10.01 -5.11
CA ALA A 91 -0.75 -10.77 -6.01
C ALA A 91 -0.08 -9.91 -7.10
N VAL A 92 -0.56 -8.68 -7.31
CA VAL A 92 -0.10 -7.77 -8.36
C VAL A 92 0.76 -6.65 -7.79
N ASP A 93 1.87 -6.34 -8.46
CA ASP A 93 2.68 -5.16 -8.12
C ASP A 93 1.88 -3.88 -8.40
N ARG A 94 1.87 -2.99 -7.42
CA ARG A 94 1.23 -1.68 -7.50
C ARG A 94 2.27 -0.61 -7.37
N ILE A 95 2.96 -0.39 -8.47
CA ILE A 95 4.04 0.58 -8.57
C ILE A 95 3.79 1.52 -9.75
N THR A 96 4.23 2.75 -9.60
CA THR A 96 4.32 3.75 -10.66
C THR A 96 5.74 4.33 -10.66
N SER A 97 6.02 5.26 -11.55
CA SER A 97 7.32 5.94 -11.56
C SER A 97 7.53 6.72 -10.26
N LEU A 98 8.70 6.57 -9.64
CA LEU A 98 9.03 7.19 -8.35
C LEU A 98 9.21 8.72 -8.45
N ASP A 99 9.39 9.23 -9.66
CA ASP A 99 9.65 10.65 -9.94
C ASP A 99 8.36 11.46 -10.21
N VAL A 100 7.20 10.82 -10.28
CA VAL A 100 5.95 11.51 -10.66
C VAL A 100 5.64 12.68 -9.71
N ILE A 101 5.65 12.44 -8.41
CA ILE A 101 5.35 13.49 -7.43
C ILE A 101 6.43 14.59 -7.44
N PRO A 102 7.74 14.29 -7.37
CA PRO A 102 8.76 15.31 -7.48
C PRO A 102 8.69 16.12 -8.78
N ARG A 103 8.45 15.47 -9.90
CA ARG A 103 8.41 16.12 -11.21
C ARG A 103 7.17 16.98 -11.43
N GLU A 104 5.99 16.49 -11.08
CA GLU A 104 4.72 17.17 -11.37
C GLU A 104 4.34 18.17 -10.28
N PHE A 105 4.69 17.91 -9.03
CA PHE A 105 4.30 18.73 -7.87
C PHE A 105 5.46 19.43 -7.16
N GLY A 106 6.72 19.11 -7.53
CA GLY A 106 7.89 19.74 -6.92
C GLY A 106 8.12 19.39 -5.45
N MET A 107 7.49 18.34 -4.94
CA MET A 107 7.62 17.89 -3.55
C MET A 107 8.21 16.48 -3.47
N ILE A 108 8.85 16.17 -2.34
CA ILE A 108 9.38 14.84 -2.06
C ILE A 108 8.49 14.18 -1.01
N PRO A 109 7.80 13.07 -1.33
CA PRO A 109 6.97 12.36 -0.39
C PRO A 109 7.75 11.80 0.81
N VAL A 110 7.10 11.70 1.95
CA VAL A 110 7.69 11.15 3.16
C VAL A 110 7.88 9.64 3.00
N ARG A 111 9.03 9.13 3.46
CA ARG A 111 9.31 7.68 3.44
C ARG A 111 8.42 6.93 4.43
N PHE A 112 8.02 5.71 4.06
CA PHE A 112 7.14 4.86 4.85
C PHE A 112 7.60 4.65 6.30
N LYS A 113 8.89 4.42 6.52
CA LYS A 113 9.45 4.24 7.88
C LYS A 113 9.18 5.43 8.80
N ASN A 114 9.25 6.64 8.27
CA ASN A 114 9.04 7.87 9.05
C ASN A 114 7.56 8.10 9.38
N GLN A 115 6.66 7.44 8.64
CA GLN A 115 5.20 7.52 8.83
C GLN A 115 4.70 6.60 9.95
N LEU A 116 5.52 5.62 10.37
CA LEU A 116 5.12 4.65 11.39
C LEU A 116 5.15 5.20 12.83
N ASP A 117 5.71 6.41 13.04
CA ASP A 117 5.88 6.97 14.39
C ASP A 117 4.54 7.28 15.08
N HIS A 118 3.49 7.54 14.30
CA HIS A 118 2.16 7.79 14.85
C HIS A 118 1.49 6.51 15.40
N LEU A 119 1.90 5.30 14.95
CA LEU A 119 1.33 4.03 15.43
C LEU A 119 1.67 3.72 16.89
N VAL A 120 2.66 4.41 17.46
CA VAL A 120 3.14 4.19 18.84
C VAL A 120 2.60 5.24 19.81
N LYS A 121 1.98 6.31 19.31
CA LYS A 121 1.45 7.42 20.10
C LYS A 121 -0.02 7.26 20.50
N GLY A 122 -0.62 6.09 20.18
CA GLY A 122 -2.00 5.77 20.53
C GLY A 122 -2.11 4.93 21.81
#